data_b7ed265cc103e4cdd969288e6278fca7
#
_entry.id   b7ed265cc103e4cdd969288e6278fca7
#
_cell.length_a   1.000
_cell.length_b   1.000
_cell.length_c   1.000
_cell.angle_alpha   90.00
_cell.angle_beta   90.00
_cell.angle_gamma   90.00
#
_symmetry.space_group_name_H-M   'P 1'
#
loop_
_entity.id
_entity.type
_entity.pdbx_description
1 polymer ?
#
loop_
_entity_poly.entity_id
_entity_poly.type
_entity_poly.pdbx_seq_one_letter_code
_entity_poly.pdbx_strand_id
1 'polypeptide(L)'
;MTSPDTPADRSVPPVPAYGEYASPEDAANALRSRWPAPSGTPVPAELPLAPVAVAAPPRDRWLSIALLAFGLYSVVTTVNGIASIETALQALYTSYGLGDYAAPAGLGTAKAIGIASQVLLFVAVLLLTVRRIQRGKVSWWIPLLGGVIATVVLIVILGVVIAGDHALMDAATKALQKT
;
A
#
# COMPACT_ATOMS: atom_id res chain seq x y z
N MET A 1 83.03 -14.39 -16.96
CA MET A 1 82.38 -13.08 -16.71
C MET A 1 80.97 -13.21 -17.21
N THR A 2 80.05 -13.55 -16.34
CA THR A 2 78.60 -13.74 -16.60
C THR A 2 77.91 -12.52 -16.04
N SER A 3 77.21 -11.79 -16.91
CA SER A 3 76.38 -10.65 -16.54
C SER A 3 75.11 -11.14 -15.81
N PRO A 4 74.66 -10.44 -14.78
CA PRO A 4 73.43 -10.80 -14.08
C PRO A 4 72.18 -10.31 -14.87
N ASP A 5 71.20 -11.22 -14.99
CA ASP A 5 69.87 -10.96 -15.51
C ASP A 5 69.17 -9.83 -14.71
N THR A 6 68.71 -8.82 -15.41
CA THR A 6 67.85 -7.77 -14.88
C THR A 6 66.43 -8.31 -14.71
N PRO A 7 65.84 -8.25 -13.53
CA PRO A 7 64.45 -8.68 -13.37
C PRO A 7 63.50 -7.76 -14.13
N ALA A 8 62.63 -8.37 -14.93
CA ALA A 8 61.58 -7.69 -15.70
C ALA A 8 60.69 -6.84 -14.77
N ASP A 9 60.61 -5.58 -15.12
CA ASP A 9 59.76 -4.58 -14.54
C ASP A 9 58.28 -5.06 -14.60
N ARG A 10 57.75 -5.50 -13.45
CA ARG A 10 56.34 -5.77 -13.30
C ARG A 10 55.63 -4.44 -13.16
N SER A 11 55.14 -3.90 -14.27
CA SER A 11 54.25 -2.76 -14.26
C SER A 11 53.03 -3.10 -13.39
N VAL A 12 52.99 -2.53 -12.20
CA VAL A 12 51.79 -2.57 -11.35
C VAL A 12 50.68 -1.81 -12.07
N PRO A 13 49.50 -2.43 -12.32
CA PRO A 13 48.40 -1.73 -12.95
C PRO A 13 48.01 -0.50 -12.13
N PRO A 14 47.64 0.63 -12.78
CA PRO A 14 47.23 1.83 -12.07
C PRO A 14 46.03 1.53 -11.17
N VAL A 15 46.12 2.02 -9.93
CA VAL A 15 44.98 1.94 -8.98
C VAL A 15 43.82 2.75 -9.54
N PRO A 16 42.61 2.18 -9.69
CA PRO A 16 41.48 2.89 -10.22
C PRO A 16 41.12 4.11 -9.35
N ALA A 17 40.78 5.23 -10.00
CA ALA A 17 40.39 6.45 -9.31
C ALA A 17 39.12 6.22 -8.47
N TYR A 18 39.11 6.76 -7.28
CA TYR A 18 38.00 6.61 -6.32
C TYR A 18 36.70 7.10 -6.94
N GLY A 19 35.70 6.21 -7.13
CA GLY A 19 34.38 6.56 -7.68
C GLY A 19 34.05 6.00 -9.07
N GLU A 20 35.01 5.35 -9.73
CA GLU A 20 34.73 4.67 -10.99
C GLU A 20 34.12 3.30 -10.70
N TYR A 21 32.85 3.12 -10.99
CA TYR A 21 32.21 1.82 -10.91
C TYR A 21 32.79 0.93 -12.01
N ALA A 22 33.55 -0.09 -11.63
CA ALA A 22 33.99 -1.10 -12.57
C ALA A 22 32.79 -1.70 -13.30
N SER A 23 32.87 -1.79 -14.63
CA SER A 23 31.83 -2.46 -15.38
C SER A 23 31.68 -3.92 -14.90
N PRO A 24 30.52 -4.58 -15.04
CA PRO A 24 30.36 -5.98 -14.70
C PRO A 24 31.41 -6.89 -15.37
N GLU A 25 31.88 -6.48 -16.54
CA GLU A 25 32.93 -7.18 -17.31
C GLU A 25 34.31 -7.01 -16.68
N ASP A 26 34.63 -5.80 -16.20
CA ASP A 26 35.91 -5.54 -15.52
C ASP A 26 35.97 -6.26 -14.18
N ALA A 27 34.86 -6.30 -13.44
CA ALA A 27 34.77 -7.08 -12.21
C ALA A 27 34.95 -8.58 -12.46
N ALA A 28 34.32 -9.12 -13.52
CA ALA A 28 34.48 -10.52 -13.92
C ALA A 28 35.91 -10.84 -14.36
N ASN A 29 36.57 -9.94 -15.09
CA ASN A 29 37.95 -10.12 -15.53
C ASN A 29 38.95 -10.04 -14.34
N ALA A 30 38.72 -9.12 -13.40
CA ALA A 30 39.51 -9.03 -12.17
C ALA A 30 39.41 -10.30 -11.30
N LEU A 31 38.24 -10.89 -11.22
CA LEU A 31 38.04 -12.16 -10.53
C LEU A 31 38.72 -13.33 -11.24
N ARG A 32 38.68 -13.40 -12.57
CA ARG A 32 39.37 -14.42 -13.37
C ARG A 32 40.91 -14.33 -13.26
N SER A 33 41.44 -13.11 -13.23
CA SER A 33 42.88 -12.91 -13.08
C SER A 33 43.39 -13.24 -11.68
N ARG A 34 42.57 -13.05 -10.66
CA ARG A 34 42.92 -13.31 -9.26
C ARG A 34 42.76 -14.78 -8.85
N TRP A 35 41.93 -15.51 -9.58
CA TRP A 35 41.65 -16.93 -9.36
C TRP A 35 41.63 -17.67 -10.70
N PRO A 36 42.79 -18.01 -11.26
CA PRO A 36 42.82 -18.82 -12.47
C PRO A 36 42.16 -20.17 -12.18
N ALA A 37 41.12 -20.46 -12.97
CA ALA A 37 40.43 -21.74 -12.83
C ALA A 37 41.41 -22.88 -13.01
N PRO A 38 41.39 -23.93 -12.15
CA PRO A 38 42.21 -25.09 -12.31
C PRO A 38 41.94 -25.70 -13.70
N SER A 39 43.00 -25.81 -14.50
CA SER A 39 42.95 -26.36 -15.86
C SER A 39 42.42 -27.78 -15.80
N GLY A 40 41.19 -28.01 -16.28
CA GLY A 40 40.67 -29.38 -16.41
C GLY A 40 39.29 -29.64 -15.76
N THR A 41 38.71 -28.72 -15.03
CA THR A 41 37.31 -28.90 -14.56
C THR A 41 36.32 -28.37 -15.56
N PRO A 42 35.35 -29.18 -16.02
CA PRO A 42 34.24 -28.63 -16.85
C PRO A 42 33.58 -27.51 -16.04
N VAL A 43 33.50 -26.29 -16.63
CA VAL A 43 32.73 -25.21 -16.06
C VAL A 43 31.30 -25.72 -15.95
N PRO A 44 30.73 -25.82 -14.72
CA PRO A 44 29.32 -26.17 -14.61
C PRO A 44 28.50 -25.19 -15.47
N ALA A 45 27.62 -25.73 -16.35
CA ALA A 45 26.74 -24.92 -17.16
C ALA A 45 26.14 -23.82 -16.28
N GLU A 46 26.26 -22.57 -16.72
CA GLU A 46 25.74 -21.38 -16.05
C GLU A 46 24.33 -21.69 -15.55
N LEU A 47 24.19 -21.94 -14.25
CA LEU A 47 22.86 -22.05 -13.62
C LEU A 47 22.15 -20.75 -13.96
N PRO A 48 20.93 -20.80 -14.52
CA PRO A 48 20.17 -19.59 -14.79
C PRO A 48 20.12 -18.78 -13.48
N LEU A 49 20.75 -17.60 -13.47
CA LEU A 49 20.70 -16.69 -12.35
C LEU A 49 19.21 -16.48 -12.04
N ALA A 50 18.76 -17.06 -10.94
CA ALA A 50 17.38 -16.83 -10.46
C ALA A 50 17.19 -15.31 -10.45
N PRO A 51 16.09 -14.79 -11.02
CA PRO A 51 15.86 -13.34 -11.08
C PRO A 51 16.03 -12.81 -9.65
N VAL A 52 17.04 -11.96 -9.47
CA VAL A 52 17.28 -11.27 -8.20
C VAL A 52 16.01 -10.50 -7.90
N ALA A 53 15.24 -10.94 -6.93
CA ALA A 53 14.03 -10.26 -6.50
C ALA A 53 14.46 -8.87 -6.04
N VAL A 54 14.25 -7.85 -6.88
CA VAL A 54 14.51 -6.46 -6.55
C VAL A 54 13.64 -6.14 -5.34
N ALA A 55 14.27 -6.01 -4.17
CA ALA A 55 13.57 -5.66 -2.94
C ALA A 55 12.85 -4.31 -3.16
N ALA A 56 11.57 -4.23 -2.81
CA ALA A 56 10.81 -3.00 -2.91
C ALA A 56 11.54 -1.87 -2.17
N PRO A 57 11.62 -0.67 -2.76
CA PRO A 57 12.37 0.45 -2.16
C PRO A 57 11.82 0.76 -0.75
N PRO A 58 12.66 1.14 0.21
CA PRO A 58 12.25 1.39 1.60
C PRO A 58 11.13 2.43 1.73
N ARG A 59 11.02 3.36 0.78
CA ARG A 59 9.95 4.36 0.70
C ARG A 59 8.56 3.76 0.55
N ASP A 60 8.41 2.67 -0.21
CA ASP A 60 7.13 1.97 -0.41
C ASP A 60 6.60 1.38 0.91
N ARG A 61 7.49 0.85 1.74
CA ARG A 61 7.14 0.29 3.04
C ARG A 61 6.60 1.36 4.00
N TRP A 62 7.27 2.52 4.07
CA TRP A 62 6.83 3.62 4.93
C TRP A 62 5.51 4.22 4.46
N LEU A 63 5.33 4.37 3.14
CA LEU A 63 4.09 4.86 2.56
C LEU A 63 2.93 3.89 2.84
N SER A 64 3.15 2.59 2.71
CA SER A 64 2.14 1.58 3.03
C SER A 64 1.74 1.60 4.51
N ILE A 65 2.70 1.77 5.43
CA ILE A 65 2.44 1.89 6.86
C ILE A 65 1.64 3.17 7.17
N ALA A 66 2.02 4.30 6.59
CA ALA A 66 1.31 5.57 6.77
C ALA A 66 -0.13 5.48 6.27
N LEU A 67 -0.36 4.87 5.09
CA LEU A 67 -1.69 4.64 4.53
C LEU A 67 -2.53 3.69 5.39
N LEU A 68 -1.92 2.64 5.98
CA LEU A 68 -2.62 1.75 6.92
C LEU A 68 -3.01 2.47 8.22
N ALA A 69 -2.14 3.31 8.76
CA ALA A 69 -2.44 4.11 9.94
C ALA A 69 -3.58 5.11 9.67
N PHE A 70 -3.56 5.76 8.51
CA PHE A 70 -4.65 6.62 8.05
C PHE A 70 -5.94 5.82 7.83
N GLY A 71 -5.85 4.62 7.26
CA GLY A 71 -6.99 3.71 7.09
C GLY A 71 -7.61 3.29 8.43
N LEU A 72 -6.79 2.98 9.44
CA LEU A 72 -7.27 2.67 10.79
C LEU A 72 -8.02 3.86 11.40
N TYR A 73 -7.45 5.06 11.32
CA TYR A 73 -8.12 6.29 11.77
C TYR A 73 -9.46 6.49 11.05
N SER A 74 -9.49 6.31 9.73
CA SER A 74 -10.70 6.43 8.92
C SER A 74 -11.78 5.43 9.34
N VAL A 75 -11.41 4.16 9.58
CA VAL A 75 -12.36 3.12 10.04
C VAL A 75 -12.95 3.49 11.40
N VAL A 76 -12.13 3.91 12.36
CA VAL A 76 -12.60 4.31 13.69
C VAL A 76 -13.58 5.48 13.58
N THR A 77 -13.26 6.50 12.78
CA THR A 77 -14.13 7.66 12.55
C THR A 77 -15.44 7.24 11.88
N THR A 78 -15.39 6.38 10.87
CA THR A 78 -16.57 5.89 10.16
C THR A 78 -17.47 5.05 11.07
N VAL A 79 -16.90 4.14 11.87
CA VAL A 79 -17.65 3.33 12.83
C VAL A 79 -18.36 4.22 13.85
N ASN A 80 -17.69 5.22 14.40
CA ASN A 80 -18.31 6.19 15.29
C ASN A 80 -19.43 7.00 14.60
N GLY A 81 -19.22 7.41 13.35
CA GLY A 81 -20.23 8.09 12.54
C GLY A 81 -21.48 7.23 12.31
N ILE A 82 -21.29 5.95 11.96
CA ILE A 82 -22.42 5.00 11.82
C ILE A 82 -23.11 4.77 13.17
N ALA A 83 -22.38 4.66 14.26
CA ALA A 83 -22.94 4.47 15.59
C ALA A 83 -23.83 5.66 16.03
N SER A 84 -23.41 6.88 15.68
CA SER A 84 -24.11 8.13 16.03
C SER A 84 -25.08 8.64 14.97
N ILE A 85 -25.43 7.82 13.96
CA ILE A 85 -26.27 8.24 12.82
C ILE A 85 -27.66 8.75 13.25
N GLU A 86 -28.25 8.17 14.30
CA GLU A 86 -29.53 8.60 14.87
C GLU A 86 -29.47 10.03 15.38
N THR A 87 -28.38 10.38 16.10
CA THR A 87 -28.16 11.74 16.58
C THR A 87 -27.99 12.74 15.43
N ALA A 88 -27.30 12.33 14.37
CA ALA A 88 -27.12 13.16 13.17
C ALA A 88 -28.43 13.36 12.42
N LEU A 89 -29.26 12.32 12.31
CA LEU A 89 -30.58 12.41 11.69
C LEU A 89 -31.54 13.26 12.53
N GLN A 90 -31.52 13.13 13.85
CA GLN A 90 -32.30 13.99 14.73
C GLN A 90 -31.93 15.48 14.58
N ALA A 91 -30.63 15.78 14.47
CA ALA A 91 -30.17 17.14 14.20
C ALA A 91 -30.70 17.70 12.86
N LEU A 92 -30.71 16.85 11.82
CA LEU A 92 -31.31 17.17 10.52
C LEU A 92 -32.81 17.43 10.64
N TYR A 93 -33.55 16.57 11.32
CA TYR A 93 -35.01 16.74 11.53
C TYR A 93 -35.29 18.05 12.25
N THR A 94 -34.51 18.36 13.27
CA THR A 94 -34.65 19.64 13.99
C THR A 94 -34.38 20.84 13.07
N SER A 95 -33.36 20.75 12.21
CA SER A 95 -33.02 21.86 11.30
C SER A 95 -34.07 22.11 10.23
N TYR A 96 -34.79 21.07 9.80
CA TYR A 96 -35.92 21.19 8.84
C TYR A 96 -37.27 21.36 9.52
N GLY A 97 -37.35 21.43 10.85
CA GLY A 97 -38.63 21.58 11.58
C GLY A 97 -39.55 20.38 11.47
N LEU A 98 -39.03 19.18 11.25
CA LEU A 98 -39.80 17.94 11.05
C LEU A 98 -40.19 17.24 12.36
N GLY A 99 -39.74 17.75 13.53
CA GLY A 99 -40.04 17.15 14.83
C GLY A 99 -39.01 16.10 15.22
N ASP A 100 -39.47 15.02 15.92
CA ASP A 100 -38.61 13.98 16.39
C ASP A 100 -38.38 12.89 15.34
N TYR A 101 -37.11 12.47 15.19
CA TYR A 101 -36.76 11.39 14.29
C TYR A 101 -37.21 10.04 14.88
N ALA A 102 -38.06 9.34 14.18
CA ALA A 102 -38.44 7.97 14.52
C ALA A 102 -37.61 6.96 13.73
N ALA A 103 -36.69 6.28 14.40
CA ALA A 103 -35.81 5.30 13.76
C ALA A 103 -36.61 4.15 13.11
N PRO A 104 -36.41 3.87 11.80
CA PRO A 104 -37.11 2.76 11.14
C PRO A 104 -36.66 1.39 11.70
N ALA A 105 -37.56 0.39 11.67
CA ALA A 105 -37.38 -0.97 12.20
C ALA A 105 -36.24 -1.66 11.48
N GLY A 106 -35.29 -1.42 11.04
CA GLY A 106 -34.14 -2.06 10.36
C GLY A 106 -32.84 -1.27 10.55
N LEU A 107 -32.90 -0.07 11.13
CA LEU A 107 -31.75 0.79 11.26
C LEU A 107 -30.65 0.13 12.08
N GLY A 108 -30.98 -0.55 13.16
CA GLY A 108 -30.01 -1.30 13.98
C GLY A 108 -29.26 -2.38 13.19
N THR A 109 -29.98 -3.13 12.36
CA THR A 109 -29.39 -4.14 11.48
C THR A 109 -28.50 -3.50 10.41
N ALA A 110 -28.96 -2.42 9.80
CA ALA A 110 -28.17 -1.68 8.81
C ALA A 110 -26.88 -1.12 9.41
N LYS A 111 -26.93 -0.55 10.62
CA LYS A 111 -25.75 -0.10 11.38
C LYS A 111 -24.78 -1.26 11.63
N ALA A 112 -25.27 -2.40 12.10
CA ALA A 112 -24.43 -3.56 12.38
C ALA A 112 -23.74 -4.09 11.11
N ILE A 113 -24.46 -4.19 9.99
CA ILE A 113 -23.91 -4.59 8.69
C ILE A 113 -22.88 -3.55 8.21
N GLY A 114 -23.19 -2.28 8.33
CA GLY A 114 -22.28 -1.19 7.95
C GLY A 114 -20.97 -1.23 8.71
N ILE A 115 -21.02 -1.36 10.03
CA ILE A 115 -19.84 -1.48 10.89
C ILE A 115 -19.04 -2.75 10.55
N ALA A 116 -19.72 -3.90 10.46
CA ALA A 116 -19.07 -5.18 10.15
C ALA A 116 -18.38 -5.14 8.79
N SER A 117 -19.01 -4.59 7.76
CA SER A 117 -18.41 -4.47 6.42
C SER A 117 -17.16 -3.60 6.41
N GLN A 118 -17.15 -2.48 7.12
CA GLN A 118 -15.98 -1.60 7.23
C GLN A 118 -14.82 -2.28 7.95
N VAL A 119 -15.09 -2.96 9.06
CA VAL A 119 -14.06 -3.69 9.82
C VAL A 119 -13.49 -4.84 9.00
N LEU A 120 -14.34 -5.65 8.36
CA LEU A 120 -13.90 -6.77 7.52
C LEU A 120 -13.07 -6.31 6.32
N LEU A 121 -13.49 -5.22 5.66
CA LEU A 121 -12.74 -4.64 4.55
C LEU A 121 -11.37 -4.17 5.01
N PHE A 122 -11.30 -3.47 6.14
CA PHE A 122 -10.03 -3.02 6.70
C PHE A 122 -9.09 -4.18 7.04
N VAL A 123 -9.61 -5.22 7.70
CA VAL A 123 -8.82 -6.43 8.03
C VAL A 123 -8.31 -7.11 6.77
N ALA A 124 -9.14 -7.24 5.73
CA ALA A 124 -8.71 -7.81 4.45
C ALA A 124 -7.59 -6.99 3.81
N VAL A 125 -7.72 -5.66 3.75
CA VAL A 125 -6.69 -4.75 3.23
C VAL A 125 -5.41 -4.85 4.04
N LEU A 126 -5.51 -4.88 5.38
CA LEU A 126 -4.37 -5.04 6.28
C LEU A 126 -3.61 -6.34 6.00
N LEU A 127 -4.31 -7.48 5.97
CA LEU A 127 -3.72 -8.78 5.73
C LEU A 127 -3.04 -8.87 4.35
N LEU A 128 -3.70 -8.35 3.31
CA LEU A 128 -3.14 -8.31 1.95
C LEU A 128 -1.89 -7.44 1.88
N THR A 129 -1.93 -6.26 2.52
CA THR A 129 -0.80 -5.33 2.55
C THR A 129 0.39 -5.94 3.29
N VAL A 130 0.19 -6.47 4.50
CA VAL A 130 1.25 -7.12 5.29
C VAL A 130 1.85 -8.29 4.55
N ARG A 131 1.03 -9.18 3.99
CA ARG A 131 1.50 -10.34 3.22
C ARG A 131 2.33 -9.93 1.99
N ARG A 132 2.00 -8.81 1.38
CA ARG A 132 2.72 -8.30 0.21
C ARG A 132 4.02 -7.62 0.59
N ILE A 133 4.05 -6.87 1.69
CA ILE A 133 5.28 -6.30 2.27
C ILE A 133 6.27 -7.40 2.63
N GLN A 134 5.81 -8.49 3.27
CA GLN A 134 6.64 -9.65 3.61
C GLN A 134 7.26 -10.33 2.38
N ARG A 135 6.58 -10.26 1.24
CA ARG A 135 7.08 -10.79 -0.04
C ARG A 135 7.96 -9.81 -0.83
N GLY A 136 8.32 -8.66 -0.26
CA GLY A 136 9.13 -7.64 -0.91
C GLY A 136 8.49 -7.00 -2.14
N LYS A 137 7.16 -7.10 -2.30
CA LYS A 137 6.44 -6.54 -3.47
C LYS A 137 5.87 -5.16 -3.15
N VAL A 138 5.79 -4.31 -4.18
CA VAL A 138 5.15 -2.98 -4.09
C VAL A 138 3.72 -3.12 -3.59
N SER A 139 3.34 -2.42 -2.50
CA SER A 139 2.08 -2.64 -1.77
C SER A 139 1.26 -1.38 -1.49
N TRP A 140 1.78 -0.19 -1.75
CA TRP A 140 1.14 1.09 -1.40
C TRP A 140 -0.24 1.30 -2.03
N TRP A 141 -0.50 0.73 -3.20
CA TRP A 141 -1.78 0.88 -3.90
C TRP A 141 -2.93 0.07 -3.28
N ILE A 142 -2.63 -0.99 -2.49
CA ILE A 142 -3.66 -1.83 -1.85
C ILE A 142 -4.47 -1.05 -0.81
N PRO A 143 -3.85 -0.36 0.18
CA PRO A 143 -4.61 0.46 1.11
C PRO A 143 -5.32 1.63 0.42
N LEU A 144 -4.75 2.19 -0.66
CA LEU A 144 -5.41 3.21 -1.45
C LEU A 144 -6.70 2.68 -2.09
N LEU A 145 -6.64 1.54 -2.77
CA LEU A 145 -7.79 0.90 -3.39
C LEU A 145 -8.84 0.51 -2.33
N GLY A 146 -8.39 -0.03 -1.20
CA GLY A 146 -9.24 -0.34 -0.06
C GLY A 146 -10.00 0.88 0.46
N GLY A 147 -9.33 2.03 0.56
CA GLY A 147 -9.94 3.30 0.94
C GLY A 147 -11.01 3.77 -0.04
N VAL A 148 -10.75 3.66 -1.35
CA VAL A 148 -11.74 4.00 -2.39
C VAL A 148 -12.98 3.10 -2.27
N ILE A 149 -12.80 1.78 -2.14
CA ILE A 149 -13.90 0.83 -1.97
C ILE A 149 -14.70 1.14 -0.70
N ALA A 150 -14.02 1.40 0.43
CA ALA A 150 -14.66 1.76 1.69
C ALA A 150 -15.54 3.02 1.55
N THR A 151 -15.03 4.03 0.85
CA THR A 151 -15.77 5.28 0.59
C THR A 151 -17.01 5.01 -0.28
N VAL A 152 -16.89 4.24 -1.35
CA VAL A 152 -18.03 3.88 -2.20
C VAL A 152 -19.10 3.12 -1.39
N VAL A 153 -18.70 2.14 -0.60
CA VAL A 153 -19.62 1.39 0.28
C VAL A 153 -20.34 2.32 1.25
N LEU A 154 -19.61 3.25 1.87
CA LEU A 154 -20.20 4.23 2.78
C LEU A 154 -21.23 5.13 2.09
N ILE A 155 -20.90 5.65 0.89
CA ILE A 155 -21.82 6.49 0.10
C ILE A 155 -23.10 5.71 -0.25
N VAL A 156 -22.96 4.45 -0.66
CA VAL A 156 -24.12 3.60 -0.98
C VAL A 156 -24.99 3.38 0.25
N ILE A 157 -24.39 3.03 1.40
CA ILE A 157 -25.14 2.81 2.65
C ILE A 157 -25.87 4.09 3.06
N LEU A 158 -25.18 5.22 3.08
CA LEU A 158 -25.76 6.51 3.44
C LEU A 158 -26.88 6.92 2.45
N GLY A 159 -26.66 6.72 1.16
CA GLY A 159 -27.66 6.96 0.12
C GLY A 159 -28.92 6.13 0.31
N VAL A 160 -28.79 4.85 0.64
CA VAL A 160 -29.94 3.97 0.91
C VAL A 160 -30.71 4.43 2.16
N VAL A 161 -29.99 4.80 3.22
CA VAL A 161 -30.61 5.29 4.47
C VAL A 161 -31.40 6.59 4.22
N ILE A 162 -30.80 7.56 3.53
CA ILE A 162 -31.47 8.84 3.24
C ILE A 162 -32.64 8.68 2.24
N ALA A 163 -32.44 7.88 1.19
CA ALA A 163 -33.50 7.64 0.20
C ALA A 163 -34.71 6.87 0.78
N GLY A 164 -34.49 6.09 1.84
CA GLY A 164 -35.55 5.41 2.59
C GLY A 164 -36.42 6.35 3.47
N ASP A 165 -35.92 7.57 3.72
CA ASP A 165 -36.64 8.55 4.56
C ASP A 165 -37.39 9.56 3.70
N HIS A 166 -38.69 9.25 3.45
CA HIS A 166 -39.54 10.10 2.62
C HIS A 166 -39.73 11.51 3.20
N ALA A 167 -39.77 11.68 4.52
CA ALA A 167 -39.95 12.99 5.15
C ALA A 167 -38.74 13.91 4.89
N LEU A 168 -37.52 13.37 4.99
CA LEU A 168 -36.32 14.10 4.65
C LEU A 168 -36.21 14.43 3.17
N MET A 169 -36.60 13.50 2.29
CA MET A 169 -36.59 13.72 0.83
C MET A 169 -37.54 14.82 0.42
N ASP A 170 -38.78 14.83 0.96
CA ASP A 170 -39.78 15.88 0.70
C ASP A 170 -39.30 17.24 1.22
N ALA A 171 -38.74 17.29 2.41
CA ALA A 171 -38.21 18.52 2.99
C ALA A 171 -37.05 19.09 2.16
N ALA A 172 -36.08 18.23 1.75
CA ALA A 172 -34.98 18.63 0.91
C ALA A 172 -35.43 19.17 -0.45
N THR A 173 -36.40 18.50 -1.08
CA THR A 173 -36.98 18.92 -2.36
C THR A 173 -37.69 20.30 -2.26
N LYS A 174 -38.46 20.51 -1.20
CA LYS A 174 -39.10 21.82 -0.93
C LYS A 174 -38.06 22.92 -0.66
N ALA A 175 -36.97 22.61 0.01
CA ALA A 175 -35.89 23.58 0.25
C ALA A 175 -35.21 24.02 -1.04
N LEU A 176 -34.96 23.07 -1.98
CA LEU A 176 -34.36 23.36 -3.29
C LEU A 176 -35.31 24.20 -4.22
N GLN A 177 -36.63 24.08 -4.05
CA GLN A 177 -37.58 24.84 -4.84
C GLN A 177 -37.74 26.31 -4.37
N LYS A 178 -37.21 26.65 -3.19
CA LYS A 178 -37.29 28.00 -2.63
C LYS A 178 -36.08 28.88 -2.96
N THR A 179 -35.04 28.30 -3.55
CA THR A 179 -33.83 29.00 -4.02
C THR A 179 -33.90 29.33 -5.48
#